data_035f451612ab792b403589b90b7e53ff
#
_entry.id   035f451612ab792b403589b90b7e53ff
#
_cell.length_a   1.000
_cell.length_b   1.000
_cell.length_c   1.000
_cell.angle_alpha   90.00
_cell.angle_beta   90.00
_cell.angle_gamma   90.00
#
_symmetry.space_group_name_H-M   'P 1'
#
loop_
_entity.id
_entity.type
_entity.pdbx_description
1 polymer ?
#
loop_
_entity_poly.entity_id
_entity_poly.type
_entity_poly.pdbx_seq_one_letter_code
_entity_poly.pdbx_strand_id
1 'polypeptide(L)'
;ERLNVSKNRLRDLQALHGYRQLKKLDISRNNLYTMDISAVAGMIDLEELNLERSKVDNIIYLEHTKKLRVLHIGIENGPFPISILGTLKNLKELHMNKMWLYSIDDLTYLKSVEVLDLSTNLFSDLSPLTSMKNLRSLDVSNCPYLKDYSVLADMEHLEVLNLSYNHPSHFSFLKKLTHLRELRMVQTGLKDVSVLAELNQLEKLDLSENHLEHCSALKHLENLVYFKASHCQLRNIDFLKNSR
;
A
#
# COMPACT_ATOMS: atom_id res chain seq x y z
N GLU A 1 7.51 19.84 -18.11
CA GLU A 1 7.57 18.40 -17.80
C GLU A 1 6.92 18.01 -16.48
N ARG A 2 6.73 18.97 -15.51
CA ARG A 2 6.07 18.75 -14.23
C ARG A 2 5.07 19.85 -13.96
N LEU A 3 3.86 19.49 -13.53
CA LEU A 3 2.81 20.41 -13.14
C LEU A 3 2.22 19.96 -11.81
N ASN A 4 2.21 20.85 -10.82
CA ASN A 4 1.48 20.67 -9.58
C ASN A 4 0.45 21.80 -9.46
N VAL A 5 -0.81 21.43 -9.51
CA VAL A 5 -1.97 22.30 -9.31
C VAL A 5 -2.88 21.75 -8.21
N SER A 6 -2.30 21.02 -7.27
CA SER A 6 -2.99 20.47 -6.10
C SER A 6 -3.56 21.56 -5.19
N LYS A 7 -4.52 21.19 -4.34
CA LYS A 7 -5.16 22.08 -3.35
C LYS A 7 -5.80 23.34 -3.97
N ASN A 8 -6.47 23.17 -5.11
CA ASN A 8 -7.19 24.22 -5.82
C ASN A 8 -8.70 23.87 -5.94
N ARG A 9 -9.39 24.51 -6.86
CA ARG A 9 -10.83 24.35 -7.13
C ARG A 9 -11.09 24.03 -8.60
N LEU A 10 -10.20 23.21 -9.19
CA LEU A 10 -10.30 22.84 -10.59
C LEU A 10 -11.56 22.00 -10.84
N ARG A 11 -12.14 22.13 -12.03
CA ARG A 11 -13.27 21.32 -12.49
C ARG A 11 -12.90 20.41 -13.66
N ASP A 12 -11.89 20.80 -14.42
CA ASP A 12 -11.40 20.06 -15.59
C ASP A 12 -9.92 20.36 -15.83
N LEU A 13 -9.37 19.65 -16.79
CA LEU A 13 -8.00 19.80 -17.26
C LEU A 13 -7.94 20.22 -18.74
N GLN A 14 -9.01 20.81 -19.29
CA GLN A 14 -9.10 21.11 -20.73
C GLN A 14 -7.96 21.99 -21.23
N ALA A 15 -7.49 22.92 -20.41
CA ALA A 15 -6.33 23.76 -20.74
C ALA A 15 -5.04 22.95 -20.96
N LEU A 16 -5.01 21.70 -20.55
CA LEU A 16 -3.87 20.78 -20.70
C LEU A 16 -3.99 19.86 -21.93
N HIS A 17 -5.04 20.02 -22.75
CA HIS A 17 -5.13 19.28 -24.00
C HIS A 17 -3.88 19.53 -24.87
N GLY A 18 -3.24 18.45 -25.34
CA GLY A 18 -2.03 18.52 -26.17
C GLY A 18 -0.71 18.63 -25.40
N TYR A 19 -0.71 18.65 -24.08
CA TYR A 19 0.52 18.62 -23.25
C TYR A 19 1.16 17.22 -23.24
N ARG A 20 1.55 16.71 -24.39
CA ARG A 20 2.07 15.34 -24.58
C ARG A 20 3.33 15.04 -23.77
N GLN A 21 4.19 16.05 -23.56
CA GLN A 21 5.49 15.92 -22.87
C GLN A 21 5.40 16.06 -21.34
N LEU A 22 4.18 16.15 -20.78
CA LEU A 22 4.02 16.19 -19.34
C LEU A 22 4.36 14.82 -18.75
N LYS A 23 5.31 14.79 -17.81
CA LYS A 23 5.76 13.56 -17.14
C LYS A 23 5.15 13.37 -15.77
N LYS A 24 4.92 14.47 -15.04
CA LYS A 24 4.36 14.42 -13.69
C LYS A 24 3.23 15.41 -13.57
N LEU A 25 2.08 14.93 -13.10
CA LEU A 25 0.88 15.74 -12.86
C LEU A 25 0.35 15.45 -11.46
N ASP A 26 0.28 16.49 -10.64
CA ASP A 26 -0.38 16.47 -9.35
C ASP A 26 -1.58 17.41 -9.37
N ILE A 27 -2.78 16.83 -9.36
CA ILE A 27 -4.06 17.56 -9.26
C ILE A 27 -4.77 17.23 -7.95
N SER A 28 -4.10 16.63 -7.00
CA SER A 28 -4.68 16.17 -5.74
C SER A 28 -5.37 17.30 -4.97
N ARG A 29 -6.37 16.93 -4.14
CA ARG A 29 -7.12 17.87 -3.28
C ARG A 29 -7.81 19.01 -4.06
N ASN A 30 -8.46 18.66 -5.15
CA ASN A 30 -9.34 19.51 -5.94
C ASN A 30 -10.80 18.99 -5.85
N ASN A 31 -11.31 18.78 -4.65
CA ASN A 31 -12.49 17.96 -4.36
C ASN A 31 -13.81 18.72 -4.21
N LEU A 32 -13.85 20.02 -4.53
CA LEU A 32 -15.11 20.78 -4.45
C LEU A 32 -16.12 20.40 -5.54
N TYR A 33 -15.64 19.93 -6.69
CA TYR A 33 -16.45 19.56 -7.85
C TYR A 33 -15.97 18.23 -8.40
N THR A 34 -16.83 17.50 -9.11
CA THR A 34 -16.42 16.36 -9.93
C THR A 34 -15.51 16.87 -11.04
N MET A 35 -14.34 16.22 -11.21
CA MET A 35 -13.30 16.67 -12.12
C MET A 35 -13.26 15.82 -13.38
N ASP A 36 -13.38 16.49 -14.53
CA ASP A 36 -13.09 15.88 -15.83
C ASP A 36 -11.58 15.81 -16.05
N ILE A 37 -11.07 14.60 -16.20
CA ILE A 37 -9.66 14.32 -16.48
C ILE A 37 -9.43 13.81 -17.92
N SER A 38 -10.38 13.99 -18.83
CA SER A 38 -10.26 13.50 -20.21
C SER A 38 -9.00 13.94 -20.94
N ALA A 39 -8.47 15.14 -20.62
CA ALA A 39 -7.21 15.64 -21.17
C ALA A 39 -6.00 14.73 -20.89
N VAL A 40 -6.07 13.89 -19.85
CA VAL A 40 -5.01 12.93 -19.50
C VAL A 40 -4.78 11.91 -20.63
N ALA A 41 -5.80 11.58 -21.42
CA ALA A 41 -5.67 10.69 -22.57
C ALA A 41 -4.61 11.14 -23.58
N GLY A 42 -4.36 12.44 -23.70
CA GLY A 42 -3.33 13.02 -24.58
C GLY A 42 -1.91 13.06 -24.00
N MET A 43 -1.76 12.76 -22.71
CA MET A 43 -0.48 12.90 -21.97
C MET A 43 0.34 11.59 -22.09
N ILE A 44 0.77 11.25 -23.30
CA ILE A 44 1.41 9.96 -23.62
C ILE A 44 2.76 9.74 -22.93
N ASP A 45 3.41 10.79 -22.45
CA ASP A 45 4.68 10.74 -21.72
C ASP A 45 4.51 10.75 -20.19
N LEU A 46 3.26 10.68 -19.69
CA LEU A 46 2.98 10.75 -18.25
C LEU A 46 3.54 9.52 -17.52
N GLU A 47 4.39 9.79 -16.55
CA GLU A 47 5.07 8.79 -15.70
C GLU A 47 4.50 8.76 -14.27
N GLU A 48 4.06 9.91 -13.74
CA GLU A 48 3.51 10.02 -12.39
C GLU A 48 2.21 10.85 -12.41
N LEU A 49 1.16 10.34 -11.77
CA LEU A 49 -0.14 10.99 -11.65
C LEU A 49 -0.68 10.89 -10.23
N ASN A 50 -1.03 12.03 -9.64
CA ASN A 50 -1.67 12.10 -8.35
C ASN A 50 -3.07 12.70 -8.47
N LEU A 51 -4.09 11.86 -8.20
CA LEU A 51 -5.52 12.19 -8.22
C LEU A 51 -6.16 12.16 -6.83
N GLU A 52 -5.41 11.95 -5.76
CA GLU A 52 -5.98 11.81 -4.42
C GLU A 52 -6.86 12.99 -4.05
N ARG A 53 -8.05 12.72 -3.52
CA ARG A 53 -9.05 13.74 -3.11
C ARG A 53 -9.41 14.71 -4.25
N SER A 54 -9.56 14.22 -5.46
CA SER A 54 -9.89 15.07 -6.61
C SER A 54 -11.28 14.84 -7.17
N LYS A 55 -12.03 13.86 -6.63
CA LYS A 55 -13.39 13.50 -7.11
C LYS A 55 -13.44 13.36 -8.63
N VAL A 56 -12.50 12.64 -9.21
CA VAL A 56 -12.48 12.41 -10.66
C VAL A 56 -13.73 11.64 -11.09
N ASP A 57 -14.25 11.95 -12.27
CA ASP A 57 -15.46 11.34 -12.83
C ASP A 57 -15.21 9.92 -13.36
N ASN A 58 -14.05 9.70 -13.96
CA ASN A 58 -13.70 8.44 -14.57
C ASN A 58 -12.17 8.31 -14.72
N ILE A 59 -11.69 7.08 -14.70
CA ILE A 59 -10.26 6.77 -14.91
C ILE A 59 -9.99 6.05 -16.24
N ILE A 60 -11.00 5.88 -17.11
CA ILE A 60 -10.84 5.20 -18.40
C ILE A 60 -9.75 5.84 -19.27
N TYR A 61 -9.58 7.14 -19.16
CA TYR A 61 -8.57 7.92 -19.92
C TYR A 61 -7.14 7.49 -19.63
N LEU A 62 -6.89 6.80 -18.49
CA LEU A 62 -5.58 6.26 -18.13
C LEU A 62 -5.11 5.15 -19.09
N GLU A 63 -6.03 4.52 -19.84
CA GLU A 63 -5.65 3.48 -20.82
C GLU A 63 -4.63 3.96 -21.85
N HIS A 64 -4.54 5.27 -22.08
CA HIS A 64 -3.60 5.88 -23.03
C HIS A 64 -2.25 6.24 -22.41
N THR A 65 -2.14 6.30 -21.07
CA THR A 65 -0.91 6.69 -20.34
C THR A 65 0.05 5.51 -20.16
N LYS A 66 0.54 4.92 -21.25
CA LYS A 66 1.30 3.66 -21.20
C LYS A 66 2.66 3.75 -20.51
N LYS A 67 3.19 4.97 -20.27
CA LYS A 67 4.44 5.19 -19.54
C LYS A 67 4.23 5.39 -18.03
N LEU A 68 2.98 5.34 -17.55
CA LEU A 68 2.67 5.59 -16.15
C LEU A 68 3.33 4.54 -15.25
N ARG A 69 4.06 5.02 -14.26
CA ARG A 69 4.83 4.23 -13.29
C ARG A 69 4.31 4.41 -11.86
N VAL A 70 3.82 5.61 -11.52
CA VAL A 70 3.31 5.94 -10.19
C VAL A 70 1.90 6.51 -10.33
N LEU A 71 0.94 5.92 -9.62
CA LEU A 71 -0.44 6.36 -9.62
C LEU A 71 -1.01 6.41 -8.20
N HIS A 72 -1.48 7.59 -7.80
CA HIS A 72 -2.23 7.80 -6.58
C HIS A 72 -3.67 8.13 -6.94
N ILE A 73 -4.62 7.22 -6.65
CA ILE A 73 -6.05 7.41 -6.92
C ILE A 73 -6.92 7.25 -5.67
N GLY A 74 -6.32 6.99 -4.52
CA GLY A 74 -7.02 6.81 -3.26
C GLY A 74 -7.76 8.07 -2.79
N ILE A 75 -8.53 7.91 -1.73
CA ILE A 75 -9.25 8.94 -0.97
C ILE A 75 -10.26 9.75 -1.80
N GLU A 76 -11.55 9.49 -1.54
CA GLU A 76 -12.68 10.24 -2.12
C GLU A 76 -12.86 10.08 -3.64
N ASN A 77 -12.13 9.18 -4.28
CA ASN A 77 -12.31 8.80 -5.67
C ASN A 77 -13.04 7.46 -5.77
N GLY A 78 -13.81 7.27 -6.84
CA GLY A 78 -14.49 6.01 -7.15
C GLY A 78 -15.88 5.85 -6.56
N PRO A 79 -16.58 4.72 -6.79
CA PRO A 79 -16.03 3.47 -7.34
C PRO A 79 -15.78 3.53 -8.86
N PHE A 80 -14.63 3.06 -9.28
CA PHE A 80 -14.29 2.93 -10.70
C PHE A 80 -14.14 1.46 -11.11
N PRO A 81 -14.32 1.13 -12.40
CA PRO A 81 -13.83 -0.12 -12.95
C PRO A 81 -12.31 -0.15 -12.89
N ILE A 82 -11.74 -0.77 -11.84
CA ILE A 82 -10.27 -0.81 -11.65
C ILE A 82 -9.58 -1.76 -12.64
N SER A 83 -10.34 -2.57 -13.38
CA SER A 83 -9.83 -3.43 -14.47
C SER A 83 -9.01 -2.66 -15.52
N ILE A 84 -9.33 -1.37 -15.75
CA ILE A 84 -8.58 -0.50 -16.66
C ILE A 84 -7.09 -0.40 -16.26
N LEU A 85 -6.77 -0.47 -14.97
CA LEU A 85 -5.40 -0.43 -14.48
C LEU A 85 -4.56 -1.58 -15.03
N GLY A 86 -5.17 -2.72 -15.37
CA GLY A 86 -4.50 -3.85 -16.01
C GLY A 86 -3.89 -3.52 -17.38
N THR A 87 -4.25 -2.38 -18.00
CA THR A 87 -3.63 -1.88 -19.25
C THR A 87 -2.30 -1.18 -19.01
N LEU A 88 -1.99 -0.78 -17.77
CA LEU A 88 -0.81 0.00 -17.38
C LEU A 88 0.36 -0.92 -17.05
N LYS A 89 0.98 -1.51 -18.08
CA LYS A 89 2.02 -2.55 -17.93
C LYS A 89 3.32 -2.06 -17.31
N ASN A 90 3.55 -0.75 -17.24
CA ASN A 90 4.73 -0.14 -16.63
C ASN A 90 4.49 0.36 -15.21
N LEU A 91 3.27 0.20 -14.68
CA LEU A 91 2.92 0.68 -13.35
C LEU A 91 3.72 -0.09 -12.28
N LYS A 92 4.45 0.66 -11.44
CA LYS A 92 5.31 0.15 -10.37
C LYS A 92 4.76 0.46 -8.99
N GLU A 93 4.10 1.59 -8.85
CA GLU A 93 3.60 2.07 -7.58
C GLU A 93 2.13 2.48 -7.73
N LEU A 94 1.26 1.90 -6.89
CA LEU A 94 -0.17 2.13 -6.92
C LEU A 94 -0.71 2.36 -5.50
N HIS A 95 -1.31 3.54 -5.30
CA HIS A 95 -1.98 3.91 -4.06
C HIS A 95 -3.49 4.00 -4.28
N MET A 96 -4.24 3.09 -3.64
CA MET A 96 -5.69 2.94 -3.72
C MET A 96 -6.33 2.95 -2.34
N ASN A 97 -5.73 3.66 -1.40
CA ASN A 97 -6.19 3.71 -0.04
C ASN A 97 -7.54 4.43 0.07
N LYS A 98 -8.39 3.95 0.99
CA LYS A 98 -9.65 4.62 1.35
C LYS A 98 -10.59 4.84 0.15
N MET A 99 -10.75 3.81 -0.68
CA MET A 99 -11.63 3.80 -1.87
C MET A 99 -12.90 2.97 -1.68
N TRP A 100 -13.13 2.42 -0.48
CA TRP A 100 -14.29 1.57 -0.19
C TRP A 100 -14.36 0.29 -1.07
N LEU A 101 -13.20 -0.26 -1.45
CA LEU A 101 -13.11 -1.45 -2.27
C LEU A 101 -13.60 -2.68 -1.49
N TYR A 102 -14.63 -3.35 -2.00
CA TYR A 102 -15.14 -4.63 -1.47
C TYR A 102 -14.48 -5.85 -2.12
N SER A 103 -13.91 -5.70 -3.31
CA SER A 103 -13.10 -6.70 -4.01
C SER A 103 -11.87 -6.03 -4.63
N ILE A 104 -10.81 -6.85 -4.78
CA ILE A 104 -9.56 -6.49 -5.47
C ILE A 104 -9.23 -7.48 -6.60
N ASP A 105 -10.21 -8.22 -7.10
CA ASP A 105 -10.03 -9.26 -8.12
C ASP A 105 -9.36 -8.73 -9.40
N ASP A 106 -9.70 -7.52 -9.81
CA ASP A 106 -9.13 -6.87 -10.99
C ASP A 106 -7.63 -6.57 -10.86
N LEU A 107 -7.06 -6.60 -9.64
CA LEU A 107 -5.63 -6.38 -9.44
C LEU A 107 -4.77 -7.55 -9.92
N THR A 108 -5.36 -8.73 -10.19
CA THR A 108 -4.65 -9.90 -10.74
C THR A 108 -3.87 -9.60 -12.03
N TYR A 109 -4.22 -8.55 -12.75
CA TYR A 109 -3.58 -8.15 -14.01
C TYR A 109 -2.36 -7.23 -13.80
N LEU A 110 -2.11 -6.73 -12.59
CA LEU A 110 -1.06 -5.76 -12.25
C LEU A 110 0.27 -6.43 -11.88
N LYS A 111 0.80 -7.24 -12.77
CA LYS A 111 2.01 -8.05 -12.51
C LYS A 111 3.30 -7.26 -12.36
N SER A 112 3.32 -5.99 -12.79
CA SER A 112 4.51 -5.13 -12.75
C SER A 112 4.64 -4.31 -11.45
N VAL A 113 3.57 -4.27 -10.63
CA VAL A 113 3.54 -3.45 -9.41
C VAL A 113 4.48 -4.00 -8.35
N GLU A 114 5.26 -3.10 -7.76
CA GLU A 114 6.25 -3.36 -6.72
C GLU A 114 5.81 -2.76 -5.37
N VAL A 115 5.05 -1.65 -5.41
CA VAL A 115 4.52 -0.96 -4.22
C VAL A 115 3.01 -0.82 -4.35
N LEU A 116 2.26 -1.33 -3.35
CA LEU A 116 0.80 -1.33 -3.34
C LEU A 116 0.27 -0.87 -1.98
N ASP A 117 -0.50 0.22 -1.98
CA ASP A 117 -1.26 0.68 -0.82
C ASP A 117 -2.76 0.44 -1.06
N LEU A 118 -3.32 -0.48 -0.29
CA LEU A 118 -4.74 -0.81 -0.25
C LEU A 118 -5.36 -0.49 1.12
N SER A 119 -4.70 0.30 1.94
CA SER A 119 -5.13 0.57 3.32
C SER A 119 -6.51 1.20 3.38
N THR A 120 -7.22 0.94 4.48
CA THR A 120 -8.56 1.52 4.74
C THR A 120 -9.58 1.17 3.64
N ASN A 121 -9.61 -0.09 3.23
CA ASN A 121 -10.60 -0.65 2.30
C ASN A 121 -11.44 -1.74 2.96
N LEU A 122 -12.42 -2.29 2.23
CA LEU A 122 -13.45 -3.17 2.76
C LEU A 122 -13.41 -4.60 2.17
N PHE A 123 -12.39 -4.93 1.41
CA PHE A 123 -12.21 -6.30 0.87
C PHE A 123 -11.86 -7.28 1.99
N SER A 124 -12.14 -8.56 1.74
CA SER A 124 -11.92 -9.65 2.70
C SER A 124 -10.98 -10.74 2.20
N ASP A 125 -10.52 -10.66 0.96
CA ASP A 125 -9.67 -11.65 0.30
C ASP A 125 -8.43 -11.00 -0.32
N LEU A 126 -7.26 -11.61 -0.07
CA LEU A 126 -5.96 -11.23 -0.64
C LEU A 126 -5.52 -12.15 -1.79
N SER A 127 -6.30 -13.19 -2.13
CA SER A 127 -5.90 -14.17 -3.16
C SER A 127 -5.55 -13.55 -4.51
N PRO A 128 -6.17 -12.41 -4.95
CA PRO A 128 -5.78 -11.75 -6.19
C PRO A 128 -4.32 -11.28 -6.21
N LEU A 129 -3.71 -11.03 -5.05
CA LEU A 129 -2.33 -10.56 -4.95
C LEU A 129 -1.29 -11.66 -5.23
N THR A 130 -1.68 -12.95 -5.23
CA THR A 130 -0.76 -14.08 -5.52
C THR A 130 -0.13 -14.00 -6.91
N SER A 131 -0.79 -13.30 -7.84
CA SER A 131 -0.27 -13.06 -9.20
C SER A 131 0.82 -11.98 -9.26
N MET A 132 0.96 -11.15 -8.22
CA MET A 132 1.84 -9.97 -8.17
C MET A 132 3.25 -10.35 -7.67
N LYS A 133 3.98 -11.15 -8.46
CA LYS A 133 5.29 -11.71 -8.06
C LYS A 133 6.40 -10.67 -7.86
N ASN A 134 6.20 -9.44 -8.33
CA ASN A 134 7.15 -8.35 -8.14
C ASN A 134 6.87 -7.49 -6.90
N LEU A 135 5.79 -7.78 -6.16
CA LEU A 135 5.38 -6.96 -5.02
C LEU A 135 6.42 -7.04 -3.89
N ARG A 136 6.93 -5.89 -3.49
CA ARG A 136 7.93 -5.72 -2.42
C ARG A 136 7.38 -4.94 -1.22
N SER A 137 6.43 -4.05 -1.46
CA SER A 137 5.82 -3.24 -0.41
C SER A 137 4.31 -3.35 -0.48
N LEU A 138 3.69 -3.74 0.64
CA LEU A 138 2.24 -3.89 0.77
C LEU A 138 1.76 -3.19 2.04
N ASP A 139 0.79 -2.27 1.87
CA ASP A 139 0.00 -1.73 2.97
C ASP A 139 -1.45 -2.21 2.83
N VAL A 140 -1.90 -3.00 3.81
CA VAL A 140 -3.29 -3.44 3.97
C VAL A 140 -3.80 -3.08 5.36
N SER A 141 -3.28 -2.00 5.94
CA SER A 141 -3.71 -1.54 7.26
C SER A 141 -5.17 -1.08 7.25
N ASN A 142 -5.83 -1.24 8.39
CA ASN A 142 -7.21 -0.82 8.59
C ASN A 142 -8.19 -1.37 7.54
N CYS A 143 -8.11 -2.68 7.28
CA CYS A 143 -9.03 -3.43 6.41
C CYS A 143 -9.90 -4.36 7.28
N PRO A 144 -11.01 -3.89 7.86
CA PRO A 144 -11.69 -4.53 8.98
C PRO A 144 -12.32 -5.90 8.65
N TYR A 145 -12.61 -6.16 7.37
CA TYR A 145 -13.17 -7.43 6.92
C TYR A 145 -12.12 -8.48 6.58
N LEU A 146 -10.86 -8.07 6.44
CA LEU A 146 -9.75 -8.99 6.16
C LEU A 146 -9.38 -9.77 7.43
N LYS A 147 -9.45 -11.10 7.38
CA LYS A 147 -9.15 -11.99 8.50
C LYS A 147 -8.11 -13.04 8.18
N ASP A 148 -8.05 -13.49 6.93
CA ASP A 148 -7.08 -14.47 6.45
C ASP A 148 -5.95 -13.78 5.68
N TYR A 149 -4.74 -13.96 6.20
CA TYR A 149 -3.50 -13.45 5.63
C TYR A 149 -2.58 -14.57 5.15
N SER A 150 -3.08 -15.84 5.11
CA SER A 150 -2.28 -17.01 4.74
C SER A 150 -1.61 -16.89 3.38
N VAL A 151 -2.29 -16.23 2.44
CA VAL A 151 -1.79 -15.91 1.08
C VAL A 151 -0.45 -15.18 1.11
N LEU A 152 -0.19 -14.36 2.13
CA LEU A 152 1.08 -13.64 2.24
C LEU A 152 2.28 -14.57 2.42
N ALA A 153 2.07 -15.81 2.90
CA ALA A 153 3.14 -16.79 3.03
C ALA A 153 3.83 -17.13 1.69
N ASP A 154 3.13 -16.92 0.56
CA ASP A 154 3.63 -17.18 -0.80
C ASP A 154 4.30 -15.93 -1.41
N MET A 155 4.35 -14.82 -0.68
CA MET A 155 4.90 -13.55 -1.13
C MET A 155 6.30 -13.33 -0.53
N GLU A 156 7.19 -14.28 -0.74
CA GLU A 156 8.53 -14.35 -0.11
C GLU A 156 9.42 -13.12 -0.40
N HIS A 157 9.12 -12.35 -1.45
CA HIS A 157 9.89 -11.17 -1.85
C HIS A 157 9.42 -9.88 -1.17
N LEU A 158 8.43 -9.94 -0.27
CA LEU A 158 8.00 -8.76 0.47
C LEU A 158 9.13 -8.25 1.37
N GLU A 159 9.40 -6.95 1.24
CA GLU A 159 10.39 -6.21 2.03
C GLU A 159 9.73 -5.28 3.05
N VAL A 160 8.54 -4.75 2.73
CA VAL A 160 7.77 -3.84 3.58
C VAL A 160 6.34 -4.34 3.71
N LEU A 161 5.85 -4.50 4.94
CA LEU A 161 4.48 -4.94 5.21
C LEU A 161 3.87 -4.11 6.34
N ASN A 162 2.69 -3.54 6.07
CA ASN A 162 1.88 -2.87 7.08
C ASN A 162 0.53 -3.60 7.25
N LEU A 163 0.32 -4.16 8.44
CA LEU A 163 -0.91 -4.86 8.84
C LEU A 163 -1.65 -4.12 9.95
N SER A 164 -1.24 -2.91 10.31
CA SER A 164 -1.74 -2.17 11.47
C SER A 164 -3.26 -2.01 11.44
N TYR A 165 -3.87 -1.99 12.63
CA TYR A 165 -5.32 -1.82 12.81
C TYR A 165 -6.16 -2.92 12.16
N ASN A 166 -5.61 -4.13 12.10
CA ASN A 166 -6.30 -5.34 11.65
C ASN A 166 -6.30 -6.39 12.77
N HIS A 167 -7.10 -7.44 12.60
CA HIS A 167 -7.17 -8.54 13.55
C HIS A 167 -7.05 -9.88 12.82
N PRO A 168 -5.81 -10.25 12.38
CA PRO A 168 -5.56 -11.56 11.78
C PRO A 168 -6.00 -12.69 12.68
N SER A 169 -6.61 -13.74 12.13
CA SER A 169 -6.99 -14.95 12.88
C SER A 169 -5.77 -15.71 13.38
N HIS A 170 -4.63 -15.61 12.69
CA HIS A 170 -3.33 -16.15 13.09
C HIS A 170 -2.19 -15.40 12.41
N PHE A 171 -0.96 -15.57 12.92
CA PHE A 171 0.23 -14.87 12.45
C PHE A 171 1.29 -15.80 11.83
N SER A 172 0.97 -17.08 11.62
CA SER A 172 1.94 -18.09 11.15
C SER A 172 2.54 -17.78 9.78
N PHE A 173 1.82 -17.05 8.91
CA PHE A 173 2.30 -16.62 7.60
C PHE A 173 3.58 -15.78 7.68
N LEU A 174 3.78 -15.02 8.77
CA LEU A 174 4.98 -14.17 8.96
C LEU A 174 6.27 -14.97 8.92
N LYS A 175 6.27 -16.22 9.39
CA LYS A 175 7.47 -17.08 9.40
C LYS A 175 8.09 -17.31 8.02
N LYS A 176 7.32 -17.09 6.94
CA LYS A 176 7.77 -17.27 5.56
C LYS A 176 8.33 -15.98 4.94
N LEU A 177 8.06 -14.83 5.55
CA LEU A 177 8.42 -13.52 5.01
C LEU A 177 9.84 -13.09 5.42
N THR A 178 10.81 -13.94 5.23
CA THR A 178 12.19 -13.77 5.74
C THR A 178 12.97 -12.60 5.10
N HIS A 179 12.44 -12.02 4.01
CA HIS A 179 13.03 -10.84 3.36
C HIS A 179 12.48 -9.50 3.90
N LEU A 180 11.56 -9.54 4.88
CA LEU A 180 11.02 -8.32 5.46
C LEU A 180 12.11 -7.49 6.14
N ARG A 181 12.15 -6.19 5.77
CA ARG A 181 12.97 -5.14 6.37
C ARG A 181 12.15 -4.19 7.23
N GLU A 182 10.88 -3.97 6.86
CA GLU A 182 9.97 -3.14 7.63
C GLU A 182 8.66 -3.88 7.88
N LEU A 183 8.25 -3.97 9.16
CA LEU A 183 6.98 -4.57 9.57
C LEU A 183 6.27 -3.64 10.54
N ARG A 184 5.02 -3.28 10.21
CA ARG A 184 4.13 -2.54 11.10
C ARG A 184 2.92 -3.37 11.44
N MET A 185 2.68 -3.56 12.73
CA MET A 185 1.60 -4.38 13.28
C MET A 185 0.96 -3.68 14.49
N VAL A 186 0.70 -2.37 14.37
CA VAL A 186 0.05 -1.59 15.43
C VAL A 186 -1.38 -2.10 15.63
N GLN A 187 -1.76 -2.37 16.88
CA GLN A 187 -3.12 -2.79 17.24
C GLN A 187 -3.64 -3.98 16.42
N THR A 188 -2.86 -5.06 16.38
CA THR A 188 -3.25 -6.29 15.67
C THR A 188 -3.71 -7.42 16.58
N GLY A 189 -3.56 -7.24 17.90
CA GLY A 189 -3.83 -8.30 18.88
C GLY A 189 -2.71 -9.33 19.00
N LEU A 190 -1.52 -9.04 18.48
CA LEU A 190 -0.34 -9.90 18.65
C LEU A 190 0.03 -9.98 20.14
N LYS A 191 0.21 -11.20 20.66
CA LYS A 191 0.65 -11.45 22.05
C LYS A 191 2.03 -12.11 22.09
N ASP A 192 2.24 -13.10 21.24
CA ASP A 192 3.48 -13.85 21.17
C ASP A 192 4.26 -13.47 19.91
N VAL A 193 5.45 -12.88 20.11
CA VAL A 193 6.35 -12.46 19.03
C VAL A 193 7.25 -13.59 18.50
N SER A 194 7.09 -14.83 18.95
CA SER A 194 7.87 -15.97 18.45
C SER A 194 7.75 -16.18 16.93
N VAL A 195 6.63 -15.74 16.36
CA VAL A 195 6.39 -15.76 14.90
C VAL A 195 7.34 -14.87 14.11
N LEU A 196 8.04 -13.94 14.78
CA LEU A 196 8.98 -12.99 14.19
C LEU A 196 10.44 -13.49 14.26
N ALA A 197 10.72 -14.60 14.95
CA ALA A 197 12.08 -15.05 15.25
C ALA A 197 12.96 -15.28 14.01
N GLU A 198 12.35 -15.63 12.88
CA GLU A 198 13.06 -15.92 11.63
C GLU A 198 13.24 -14.70 10.72
N LEU A 199 12.71 -13.52 11.12
CA LEU A 199 12.75 -12.31 10.31
C LEU A 199 14.08 -11.55 10.48
N ASN A 200 15.18 -12.23 10.23
CA ASN A 200 16.54 -11.75 10.55
C ASN A 200 16.97 -10.51 9.73
N GLN A 201 16.26 -10.18 8.64
CA GLN A 201 16.53 -8.97 7.85
C GLN A 201 15.78 -7.72 8.34
N LEU A 202 14.99 -7.86 9.43
CA LEU A 202 14.12 -6.78 9.89
C LEU A 202 14.96 -5.63 10.46
N GLU A 203 14.76 -4.45 9.86
CA GLU A 203 15.41 -3.19 10.23
C GLU A 203 14.47 -2.29 11.04
N LYS A 204 13.15 -2.33 10.71
CA LYS A 204 12.14 -1.51 11.38
C LYS A 204 10.95 -2.36 11.80
N LEU A 205 10.58 -2.23 13.07
CA LEU A 205 9.46 -2.96 13.66
C LEU A 205 8.63 -2.04 14.55
N ASP A 206 7.33 -1.90 14.22
CA ASP A 206 6.35 -1.23 15.09
C ASP A 206 5.28 -2.23 15.55
N LEU A 207 5.28 -2.54 16.84
CA LEU A 207 4.33 -3.43 17.52
C LEU A 207 3.43 -2.67 18.49
N SER A 208 3.33 -1.35 18.41
CA SER A 208 2.57 -0.52 19.35
C SER A 208 1.11 -0.98 19.49
N GLU A 209 0.53 -0.70 20.65
CA GLU A 209 -0.89 -1.01 20.97
C GLU A 209 -1.23 -2.52 20.88
N ASN A 210 -0.26 -3.38 21.19
CA ASN A 210 -0.45 -4.82 21.36
C ASN A 210 -0.22 -5.22 22.83
N HIS A 211 -0.73 -6.37 23.23
CA HIS A 211 -0.50 -6.92 24.57
C HIS A 211 0.59 -8.00 24.49
N LEU A 212 1.87 -7.59 24.52
CA LEU A 212 2.98 -8.51 24.33
C LEU A 212 3.32 -9.25 25.63
N GLU A 213 3.19 -10.58 25.60
CA GLU A 213 3.42 -11.44 26.78
C GLU A 213 4.85 -11.99 26.81
N HIS A 214 5.40 -12.40 25.66
CA HIS A 214 6.70 -13.08 25.54
C HIS A 214 7.54 -12.43 24.42
N CYS A 215 8.51 -11.56 24.81
CA CYS A 215 9.33 -10.79 23.87
C CYS A 215 10.72 -11.38 23.61
N SER A 216 11.06 -12.53 24.21
CA SER A 216 12.42 -13.11 24.13
C SER A 216 12.87 -13.44 22.69
N ALA A 217 11.92 -13.71 21.77
CA ALA A 217 12.24 -13.98 20.39
C ALA A 217 12.83 -12.77 19.65
N LEU A 218 12.54 -11.53 20.09
CA LEU A 218 13.07 -10.30 19.48
C LEU A 218 14.60 -10.18 19.59
N LYS A 219 15.24 -10.92 20.51
CA LYS A 219 16.70 -10.95 20.65
C LYS A 219 17.44 -11.46 19.40
N HIS A 220 16.73 -12.15 18.50
CA HIS A 220 17.29 -12.69 17.26
C HIS A 220 17.24 -11.68 16.10
N LEU A 221 16.57 -10.54 16.27
CA LEU A 221 16.46 -9.49 15.26
C LEU A 221 17.68 -8.56 15.30
N GLU A 222 18.85 -9.07 14.94
CA GLU A 222 20.14 -8.39 15.08
C GLU A 222 20.32 -7.16 14.18
N ASN A 223 19.52 -7.07 13.09
CA ASN A 223 19.55 -5.95 12.15
C ASN A 223 18.57 -4.81 12.51
N LEU A 224 17.87 -4.94 13.65
CA LEU A 224 16.84 -3.99 14.02
C LEU A 224 17.43 -2.64 14.44
N VAL A 225 17.17 -1.59 13.65
CA VAL A 225 17.62 -0.20 13.90
C VAL A 225 16.50 0.70 14.40
N TYR A 226 15.24 0.30 14.20
CA TYR A 226 14.07 1.01 14.72
C TYR A 226 13.09 0.03 15.34
N PHE A 227 12.84 0.17 16.63
CA PHE A 227 11.84 -0.62 17.36
C PHE A 227 10.90 0.30 18.10
N LYS A 228 9.59 0.08 17.90
CA LYS A 228 8.54 0.79 18.61
C LYS A 228 7.51 -0.18 19.16
N ALA A 229 7.21 -0.05 20.46
CA ALA A 229 6.27 -0.88 21.20
C ALA A 229 5.55 -0.05 22.27
N SER A 230 4.97 1.08 21.87
CA SER A 230 4.19 1.94 22.78
C SER A 230 2.90 1.23 23.18
N HIS A 231 2.49 1.36 24.44
CA HIS A 231 1.26 0.73 24.97
C HIS A 231 1.21 -0.81 24.82
N CYS A 232 2.36 -1.49 24.97
CA CYS A 232 2.47 -2.96 24.87
C CYS A 232 2.57 -3.68 26.22
N GLN A 233 2.47 -2.97 27.36
CA GLN A 233 2.59 -3.53 28.70
C GLN A 233 3.92 -4.24 28.99
N LEU A 234 4.98 -3.86 28.28
CA LEU A 234 6.32 -4.42 28.49
C LEU A 234 6.78 -4.20 29.93
N ARG A 235 7.32 -5.24 30.57
CA ARG A 235 7.88 -5.18 31.94
C ARG A 235 9.37 -4.95 31.95
N ASN A 236 10.08 -5.30 30.87
CA ASN A 236 11.51 -5.07 30.66
C ASN A 236 11.83 -5.03 29.17
N ILE A 237 13.06 -4.68 28.83
CA ILE A 237 13.59 -4.60 27.48
C ILE A 237 14.86 -5.44 27.31
N ASP A 238 15.03 -6.49 28.13
CA ASP A 238 16.23 -7.34 28.14
C ASP A 238 16.55 -7.99 26.81
N PHE A 239 15.54 -8.19 25.96
CA PHE A 239 15.68 -8.70 24.61
C PHE A 239 16.46 -7.78 23.66
N LEU A 240 16.62 -6.49 24.00
CA LEU A 240 17.40 -5.53 23.21
C LEU A 240 18.90 -5.50 23.55
N LYS A 241 19.37 -6.28 24.53
CA LYS A 241 20.77 -6.24 24.98
C LYS A 241 21.80 -6.50 23.89
N ASN A 242 21.44 -7.21 22.83
CA ASN A 242 22.30 -7.55 21.70
C ASN A 242 21.98 -6.76 20.42
N SER A 243 21.01 -5.86 20.46
CA SER A 243 20.69 -4.97 19.33
C SER A 243 21.76 -3.88 19.22
N ARG A 244 22.18 -3.56 18.00
CA ARG A 244 23.24 -2.57 17.70
C ARG A 244 22.70 -1.15 17.63
#